data_8d06032681a62d2e6074b024b0cb5e45
#
_entry.id   8d06032681a62d2e6074b024b0cb5e45
#
_cell.length_a   1.000
_cell.length_b   1.000
_cell.length_c   1.000
_cell.angle_alpha   90.00
_cell.angle_beta   90.00
_cell.angle_gamma   90.00
#
_symmetry.space_group_name_H-M   'P 1'
#
loop_
_entity.id
_entity.type
_entity.pdbx_description
1 polymer ?
#
loop_
_entity_poly.entity_id
_entity_poly.type
_entity_poly.pdbx_seq_one_letter_code
_entity_poly.pdbx_strand_id
1 'polypeptide(L)'
;MYITCLDLEGVLVPEIWIAFAEESGIPELTRTTRDEPDYGKLMDFRLDILRQHGLGLKEIQETIARIDPLPGARDFLDELRATTQAVIISDTFTQFAQPLMAKLVWPALFCNELEVADDGTIAGFRMRCPESKLTTVRALQSCGFDTIAAGDSHNDPVSYTHLTLPTTS
;
A
#
# COMPACT_ATOMS: atom_id res chain seq x y z
N MET A 1 22.49 -6.28 10.31
CA MET A 1 21.49 -5.23 10.67
C MET A 1 20.20 -5.60 9.98
N TYR A 2 19.10 -5.71 10.75
CA TYR A 2 17.81 -6.13 10.22
C TYR A 2 16.94 -4.96 9.78
N ILE A 3 16.20 -5.15 8.69
CA ILE A 3 15.08 -4.30 8.28
C ILE A 3 13.86 -5.17 8.01
N THR A 4 12.72 -4.77 8.58
CA THR A 4 11.46 -5.46 8.34
C THR A 4 10.71 -4.76 7.21
N CYS A 5 10.41 -5.53 6.17
CA CYS A 5 9.61 -5.11 5.03
C CYS A 5 8.16 -5.56 5.23
N LEU A 6 7.26 -4.62 5.36
CA LEU A 6 5.83 -4.86 5.57
C LEU A 6 5.04 -4.61 4.29
N ASP A 7 4.00 -5.39 4.07
CA ASP A 7 2.91 -4.97 3.21
C ASP A 7 2.04 -3.92 3.93
N LEU A 8 1.27 -3.14 3.19
CA LEU A 8 0.38 -2.13 3.74
C LEU A 8 -1.05 -2.66 3.88
N GLU A 9 -1.65 -3.01 2.75
CA GLU A 9 -3.04 -3.46 2.68
C GLU A 9 -3.16 -4.90 3.19
N GLY A 10 -4.14 -5.14 4.05
CA GLY A 10 -4.31 -6.43 4.73
C GLY A 10 -3.40 -6.65 5.95
N VAL A 11 -2.41 -5.80 6.18
CA VAL A 11 -1.47 -5.88 7.32
C VAL A 11 -1.65 -4.71 8.28
N LEU A 12 -1.62 -3.49 7.78
CA LEU A 12 -1.73 -2.26 8.58
C LEU A 12 -3.02 -1.49 8.32
N VAL A 13 -3.54 -1.59 7.10
CA VAL A 13 -4.79 -0.93 6.67
C VAL A 13 -5.65 -1.91 5.89
N PRO A 14 -6.97 -1.69 5.79
CA PRO A 14 -7.80 -2.48 4.89
C PRO A 14 -7.41 -2.26 3.42
N GLU A 15 -7.89 -3.10 2.52
CA GLU A 15 -7.72 -2.88 1.07
C GLU A 15 -8.33 -1.53 0.69
N ILE A 16 -7.49 -0.60 0.24
CA ILE A 16 -7.85 0.82 0.12
C ILE A 16 -8.98 1.03 -0.89
N TRP A 17 -8.95 0.38 -2.04
CA TRP A 17 -10.00 0.53 -3.04
C TRP A 17 -11.34 0.00 -2.58
N ILE A 18 -11.37 -1.10 -1.84
CA ILE A 18 -12.60 -1.66 -1.28
C ILE A 18 -13.16 -0.73 -0.21
N ALA A 19 -12.32 -0.31 0.73
CA ALA A 19 -12.72 0.63 1.77
C ALA A 19 -13.16 1.98 1.19
N PHE A 20 -12.49 2.46 0.15
CA PHE A 20 -12.87 3.67 -0.58
C PHE A 20 -14.24 3.51 -1.26
N ALA A 21 -14.50 2.36 -1.88
CA ALA A 21 -15.80 2.08 -2.50
C ALA A 21 -16.94 2.12 -1.47
N GLU A 22 -16.71 1.56 -0.29
CA GLU A 22 -17.67 1.57 0.82
C GLU A 22 -17.90 3.00 1.33
N GLU A 23 -16.84 3.76 1.61
CA GLU A 23 -16.92 5.12 2.13
C GLU A 23 -17.53 6.13 1.13
N SER A 24 -17.24 5.96 -0.15
CA SER A 24 -17.75 6.83 -1.23
C SER A 24 -19.13 6.44 -1.72
N GLY A 25 -19.57 5.21 -1.43
CA GLY A 25 -20.83 4.67 -1.96
C GLY A 25 -20.75 4.33 -3.46
N ILE A 26 -19.57 4.04 -3.99
CA ILE A 26 -19.33 3.71 -5.40
C ILE A 26 -18.96 2.23 -5.52
N PRO A 27 -19.93 1.32 -5.67
CA PRO A 27 -19.68 -0.13 -5.63
C PRO A 27 -18.83 -0.63 -6.80
N GLU A 28 -18.76 0.07 -7.92
CA GLU A 28 -17.93 -0.29 -9.08
C GLU A 28 -16.44 -0.32 -8.74
N LEU A 29 -16.01 0.43 -7.72
CA LEU A 29 -14.61 0.48 -7.27
C LEU A 29 -14.19 -0.71 -6.42
N THR A 30 -15.09 -1.63 -6.09
CA THR A 30 -14.76 -2.90 -5.42
C THR A 30 -14.04 -3.89 -6.34
N ARG A 31 -13.98 -3.62 -7.63
CA ARG A 31 -13.27 -4.45 -8.62
C ARG A 31 -11.80 -4.58 -8.26
N THR A 32 -11.30 -5.81 -8.28
CA THR A 32 -9.91 -6.15 -7.95
C THR A 32 -9.21 -6.88 -9.09
N THR A 33 -7.94 -7.22 -8.90
CA THR A 33 -7.18 -8.03 -9.86
C THR A 33 -7.75 -9.45 -10.04
N ARG A 34 -8.66 -9.89 -9.18
CA ARG A 34 -9.41 -11.14 -9.38
C ARG A 34 -10.46 -11.02 -10.48
N ASP A 35 -11.01 -9.82 -10.66
CA ASP A 35 -12.03 -9.52 -11.68
C ASP A 35 -11.41 -9.08 -13.01
N GLU A 36 -10.31 -8.33 -12.96
CA GLU A 36 -9.51 -7.88 -14.10
C GLU A 36 -8.03 -8.10 -13.80
N PRO A 37 -7.44 -9.19 -14.31
CA PRO A 37 -6.04 -9.52 -14.07
C PRO A 37 -5.03 -8.53 -14.67
N ASP A 38 -5.41 -7.80 -15.71
CA ASP A 38 -4.60 -6.74 -16.28
C ASP A 38 -4.69 -5.49 -15.41
N TYR A 39 -3.62 -5.24 -14.65
CA TYR A 39 -3.58 -4.12 -13.71
C TYR A 39 -3.75 -2.76 -14.38
N GLY A 40 -3.21 -2.59 -15.60
CA GLY A 40 -3.37 -1.34 -16.36
C GLY A 40 -4.85 -1.08 -16.69
N LYS A 41 -5.53 -2.10 -17.20
CA LYS A 41 -6.97 -2.01 -17.50
C LYS A 41 -7.81 -1.76 -16.25
N LEU A 42 -7.46 -2.42 -15.15
CA LEU A 42 -8.13 -2.21 -13.86
C LEU A 42 -7.98 -0.76 -13.39
N MET A 43 -6.77 -0.21 -13.49
CA MET A 43 -6.52 1.19 -13.11
C MET A 43 -7.22 2.17 -14.05
N ASP A 44 -7.19 1.96 -15.35
CA ASP A 44 -7.91 2.80 -16.31
C ASP A 44 -9.41 2.83 -15.99
N PHE A 45 -10.00 1.66 -15.72
CA PHE A 45 -11.39 1.56 -15.29
C PHE A 45 -11.66 2.37 -14.01
N ARG A 46 -10.82 2.21 -12.98
CA ARG A 46 -10.96 2.93 -11.71
C ARG A 46 -10.87 4.45 -11.89
N LEU A 47 -9.90 4.91 -12.68
CA LEU A 47 -9.73 6.33 -12.97
C LEU A 47 -10.92 6.91 -13.75
N ASP A 48 -11.50 6.15 -14.67
CA ASP A 48 -12.71 6.56 -15.39
C ASP A 48 -13.91 6.70 -14.44
N ILE A 49 -14.10 5.77 -13.51
CA ILE A 49 -15.15 5.87 -12.49
C ILE A 49 -14.96 7.12 -11.61
N LEU A 50 -13.74 7.39 -11.16
CA LEU A 50 -13.46 8.61 -10.40
C LEU A 50 -13.82 9.87 -11.16
N ARG A 51 -13.47 9.95 -12.46
CA ARG A 51 -13.84 11.08 -13.34
C ARG A 51 -15.35 11.22 -13.52
N GLN A 52 -16.05 10.11 -13.76
CA GLN A 52 -17.52 10.11 -13.91
C GLN A 52 -18.22 10.63 -12.67
N HIS A 53 -17.67 10.41 -11.48
CA HIS A 53 -18.18 10.91 -10.22
C HIS A 53 -17.63 12.28 -9.82
N GLY A 54 -16.81 12.92 -10.67
CA GLY A 54 -16.23 14.24 -10.40
C GLY A 54 -15.25 14.26 -9.22
N LEU A 55 -14.60 13.12 -8.91
CA LEU A 55 -13.69 12.99 -7.77
C LEU A 55 -12.27 13.35 -8.19
N GLY A 56 -11.79 14.47 -7.69
CA GLY A 56 -10.38 14.86 -7.76
C GLY A 56 -9.60 14.40 -6.53
N LEU A 57 -8.32 14.76 -6.49
CA LEU A 57 -7.42 14.35 -5.40
C LEU A 57 -7.94 14.75 -4.01
N LYS A 58 -8.46 15.96 -3.88
CA LYS A 58 -8.97 16.46 -2.60
C LYS A 58 -10.10 15.59 -2.07
N GLU A 59 -11.11 15.33 -2.87
CA GLU A 59 -12.29 14.53 -2.49
C GLU A 59 -11.87 13.08 -2.19
N ILE A 60 -10.93 12.54 -2.94
CA ILE A 60 -10.37 11.20 -2.73
C ILE A 60 -9.66 11.13 -1.38
N GLN A 61 -8.79 12.08 -1.07
CA GLN A 61 -8.05 12.11 0.19
C GLN A 61 -8.98 12.36 1.39
N GLU A 62 -10.00 13.20 1.26
CA GLU A 62 -11.02 13.41 2.29
C GLU A 62 -11.80 12.12 2.57
N THR A 63 -12.09 11.33 1.56
CA THR A 63 -12.75 10.02 1.71
C THR A 63 -11.83 9.02 2.39
N ILE A 64 -10.59 8.91 1.96
CA ILE A 64 -9.61 7.98 2.56
C ILE A 64 -9.29 8.37 4.02
N ALA A 65 -9.32 9.66 4.35
CA ALA A 65 -9.13 10.13 5.72
C ALA A 65 -10.18 9.59 6.71
N ARG A 66 -11.33 9.12 6.23
CA ARG A 66 -12.36 8.46 7.05
C ARG A 66 -12.09 6.97 7.29
N ILE A 67 -11.14 6.39 6.55
CA ILE A 67 -10.72 5.00 6.72
C ILE A 67 -9.70 4.95 7.88
N ASP A 68 -9.89 4.01 8.79
CA ASP A 68 -8.96 3.78 9.88
C ASP A 68 -7.98 2.64 9.58
N PRO A 69 -6.75 2.68 10.11
CA PRO A 69 -5.87 1.52 10.16
C PRO A 69 -6.57 0.33 10.83
N LEU A 70 -6.09 -0.87 10.55
CA LEU A 70 -6.58 -2.07 11.23
C LEU A 70 -6.35 -1.97 12.74
N PRO A 71 -7.23 -2.55 13.57
CA PRO A 71 -7.07 -2.54 15.02
C PRO A 71 -5.69 -3.05 15.45
N GLY A 72 -4.99 -2.27 16.27
CA GLY A 72 -3.64 -2.59 16.75
C GLY A 72 -2.51 -2.31 15.77
N ALA A 73 -2.77 -1.91 14.53
CA ALA A 73 -1.73 -1.69 13.52
C ALA A 73 -0.72 -0.61 13.94
N ARG A 74 -1.20 0.48 14.53
CA ARG A 74 -0.35 1.56 15.03
C ARG A 74 0.59 1.07 16.12
N ASP A 75 0.06 0.40 17.13
CA ASP A 75 0.85 -0.08 18.27
C ASP A 75 1.87 -1.13 17.81
N PHE A 76 1.45 -2.06 16.96
CA PHE A 76 2.35 -3.04 16.32
C PHE A 76 3.51 -2.37 15.59
N LEU A 77 3.22 -1.35 14.79
CA LEU A 77 4.25 -0.64 14.01
C LEU A 77 5.22 0.12 14.93
N ASP A 78 4.73 0.73 15.99
CA ASP A 78 5.54 1.44 16.97
C ASP A 78 6.47 0.47 17.72
N GLU A 79 5.98 -0.69 18.17
CA GLU A 79 6.79 -1.74 18.79
C GLU A 79 7.83 -2.32 17.84
N LEU A 80 7.45 -2.57 16.58
CA LEU A 80 8.36 -3.08 15.57
C LEU A 80 9.51 -2.10 15.32
N ARG A 81 9.22 -0.81 15.19
CA ARG A 81 10.22 0.24 14.98
C ARG A 81 11.16 0.43 16.17
N ALA A 82 10.75 0.02 17.36
CA ALA A 82 11.62 0.03 18.53
C ALA A 82 12.67 -1.09 18.52
N THR A 83 12.45 -2.15 17.75
CA THR A 83 13.32 -3.34 17.69
C THR A 83 14.07 -3.49 16.38
N THR A 84 13.47 -3.11 15.26
CA THR A 84 14.07 -3.16 13.92
C THR A 84 13.80 -1.87 13.16
N GLN A 85 14.57 -1.61 12.12
CA GLN A 85 14.11 -0.67 11.10
C GLN A 85 12.92 -1.28 10.38
N ALA A 86 11.95 -0.47 10.00
CA ALA A 86 10.77 -0.93 9.29
C ALA A 86 10.52 -0.07 8.06
N VAL A 87 10.14 -0.72 6.97
CA VAL A 87 9.73 -0.08 5.71
C VAL A 87 8.48 -0.76 5.19
N ILE A 88 7.56 0.02 4.65
CA ILE A 88 6.37 -0.48 3.97
C ILE A 88 6.64 -0.50 2.48
N ILE A 89 6.31 -1.60 1.82
CA ILE A 89 6.40 -1.76 0.38
C ILE A 89 5.02 -2.15 -0.13
N SER A 90 4.41 -1.31 -0.95
CA SER A 90 3.02 -1.50 -1.41
C SER A 90 2.86 -1.10 -2.87
N ASP A 91 1.89 -1.70 -3.54
CA ASP A 91 1.49 -1.33 -4.89
C ASP A 91 0.43 -0.21 -4.91
N THR A 92 0.10 0.37 -3.78
CA THR A 92 -0.74 1.56 -3.67
C THR A 92 -0.05 2.82 -4.26
N PHE A 93 -0.67 3.96 -4.09
CA PHE A 93 -0.17 5.25 -4.57
C PHE A 93 0.07 6.20 -3.41
N THR A 94 1.13 7.00 -3.50
CA THR A 94 1.50 7.99 -2.46
C THR A 94 0.31 8.84 -2.04
N GLN A 95 -0.43 9.36 -3.01
CA GLN A 95 -1.56 10.27 -2.77
C GLN A 95 -2.73 9.58 -2.05
N PHE A 96 -2.96 8.29 -2.34
CA PHE A 96 -3.97 7.49 -1.63
C PHE A 96 -3.51 7.13 -0.20
N ALA A 97 -2.24 6.83 -0.04
CA ALA A 97 -1.69 6.39 1.24
C ALA A 97 -1.52 7.53 2.25
N GLN A 98 -1.33 8.78 1.81
CA GLN A 98 -1.01 9.90 2.68
C GLN A 98 -1.91 10.06 3.91
N PRO A 99 -3.26 10.04 3.81
CA PRO A 99 -4.11 10.18 4.98
C PRO A 99 -3.93 9.02 5.98
N LEU A 100 -3.66 7.82 5.50
CA LEU A 100 -3.41 6.64 6.34
C LEU A 100 -2.00 6.67 6.96
N MET A 101 -1.00 7.15 6.21
CA MET A 101 0.35 7.33 6.74
C MET A 101 0.38 8.35 7.88
N ALA A 102 -0.42 9.40 7.81
CA ALA A 102 -0.57 10.34 8.91
C ALA A 102 -1.06 9.66 10.20
N LYS A 103 -2.02 8.74 10.09
CA LYS A 103 -2.54 7.96 11.22
C LYS A 103 -1.52 6.95 11.78
N LEU A 104 -0.60 6.48 10.94
CA LEU A 104 0.49 5.56 11.31
C LEU A 104 1.80 6.29 11.68
N VAL A 105 1.76 7.62 11.78
CA VAL A 105 2.90 8.49 12.12
C VAL A 105 4.04 8.38 11.12
N TRP A 106 3.68 8.50 9.85
CA TRP A 106 4.59 8.65 8.72
C TRP A 106 5.70 7.59 8.64
N PRO A 107 5.35 6.30 8.57
CA PRO A 107 6.34 5.25 8.31
C PRO A 107 6.95 5.43 6.91
N ALA A 108 8.16 4.90 6.72
CA ALA A 108 8.77 4.85 5.41
C ALA A 108 7.94 3.97 4.47
N LEU A 109 7.58 4.50 3.30
CA LEU A 109 6.72 3.84 2.32
C LEU A 109 7.35 3.91 0.93
N PHE A 110 7.55 2.75 0.32
CA PHE A 110 7.85 2.60 -1.10
C PHE A 110 6.59 2.15 -1.83
N CYS A 111 6.07 3.01 -2.69
CA CYS A 111 4.86 2.74 -3.48
C CYS A 111 4.90 3.48 -4.81
N ASN A 112 3.80 3.50 -5.51
CA ASN A 112 3.65 4.15 -6.82
C ASN A 112 3.11 5.57 -6.67
N GLU A 113 2.92 6.27 -7.77
CA GLU A 113 2.41 7.64 -7.80
C GLU A 113 1.24 7.79 -8.77
N LEU A 114 0.26 8.59 -8.38
CA LEU A 114 -0.75 9.10 -9.31
C LEU A 114 -0.21 10.32 -10.04
N GLU A 115 -0.58 10.44 -11.30
CA GLU A 115 -0.38 11.67 -12.08
C GLU A 115 -1.59 12.58 -11.84
N VAL A 116 -1.36 13.71 -11.20
CA VAL A 116 -2.40 14.66 -10.82
C VAL A 116 -2.24 15.94 -11.63
N ALA A 117 -3.29 16.35 -12.32
CA ALA A 117 -3.33 17.61 -13.04
C ALA A 117 -3.44 18.82 -12.09
N ASP A 118 -3.15 20.01 -12.59
CA ASP A 118 -3.17 21.25 -11.79
C ASP A 118 -4.52 21.55 -11.14
N ASP A 119 -5.62 21.08 -11.75
CA ASP A 119 -6.97 21.22 -11.23
C ASP A 119 -7.36 20.12 -10.19
N GLY A 120 -6.43 19.22 -9.89
CA GLY A 120 -6.65 18.11 -8.97
C GLY A 120 -7.23 16.84 -9.59
N THR A 121 -7.53 16.83 -10.89
CA THR A 121 -8.00 15.66 -11.60
C THR A 121 -6.90 14.60 -11.68
N ILE A 122 -7.26 13.33 -11.48
CA ILE A 122 -6.32 12.22 -11.65
C ILE A 122 -6.19 11.94 -13.15
N ALA A 123 -5.05 12.30 -13.71
CA ALA A 123 -4.75 12.15 -15.13
C ALA A 123 -4.26 10.74 -15.51
N GLY A 124 -3.59 10.06 -14.58
CA GLY A 124 -3.00 8.76 -14.82
C GLY A 124 -2.30 8.22 -13.58
N PHE A 125 -1.45 7.23 -13.80
CA PHE A 125 -0.64 6.65 -12.73
C PHE A 125 0.74 6.22 -13.28
N ARG A 126 1.71 6.15 -12.38
CA ARG A 126 3.07 5.72 -12.68
C ARG A 126 3.51 4.65 -11.70
N MET A 127 3.85 3.47 -12.23
CA MET A 127 4.49 2.41 -11.45
C MET A 127 5.96 2.76 -11.22
N ARG A 128 6.43 2.62 -9.99
CA ARG A 128 7.80 2.97 -9.58
C ARG A 128 8.85 2.10 -10.28
N CYS A 129 8.65 0.79 -10.25
CA CYS A 129 9.52 -0.18 -10.93
C CYS A 129 8.77 -1.51 -11.12
N PRO A 130 9.23 -2.36 -12.05
CA PRO A 130 8.71 -3.72 -12.17
C PRO A 130 8.98 -4.54 -10.90
N GLU A 131 8.06 -5.45 -10.56
CA GLU A 131 8.21 -6.34 -9.40
C GLU A 131 8.66 -5.59 -8.14
N SER A 132 7.93 -4.53 -7.79
CA SER A 132 8.35 -3.50 -6.84
C SER A 132 8.80 -4.06 -5.48
N LYS A 133 8.11 -5.08 -4.95
CA LYS A 133 8.48 -5.73 -3.69
C LYS A 133 9.82 -6.42 -3.78
N LEU A 134 10.00 -7.30 -4.78
CA LEU A 134 11.24 -8.03 -5.00
C LEU A 134 12.42 -7.11 -5.27
N THR A 135 12.24 -6.13 -6.16
CA THR A 135 13.27 -5.15 -6.52
C THR A 135 13.71 -4.35 -5.30
N THR A 136 12.76 -3.91 -4.47
CA THR A 136 13.07 -3.13 -3.27
C THR A 136 13.80 -3.97 -2.22
N VAL A 137 13.35 -5.20 -1.97
CA VAL A 137 14.01 -6.11 -1.02
C VAL A 137 15.44 -6.39 -1.44
N ARG A 138 15.68 -6.69 -2.71
CA ARG A 138 17.05 -6.90 -3.25
C ARG A 138 17.94 -5.67 -3.10
N ALA A 139 17.39 -4.49 -3.33
CA ALA A 139 18.12 -3.24 -3.14
C ALA A 139 18.51 -3.02 -1.69
N LEU A 140 17.61 -3.29 -0.74
CA LEU A 140 17.91 -3.21 0.69
C LEU A 140 18.99 -4.23 1.10
N GLN A 141 18.93 -5.44 0.58
CA GLN A 141 19.97 -6.46 0.81
C GLN A 141 21.33 -6.01 0.26
N SER A 142 21.35 -5.38 -0.91
CA SER A 142 22.59 -4.82 -1.48
C SER A 142 23.16 -3.64 -0.68
N CYS A 143 22.32 -2.99 0.13
CA CYS A 143 22.74 -1.99 1.10
C CYS A 143 23.27 -2.57 2.43
N GLY A 144 23.35 -3.89 2.56
CA GLY A 144 23.88 -4.57 3.74
C GLY A 144 22.84 -4.90 4.82
N PHE A 145 21.55 -4.86 4.48
CA PHE A 145 20.48 -5.29 5.40
C PHE A 145 20.18 -6.78 5.27
N ASP A 146 19.93 -7.40 6.41
CA ASP A 146 19.20 -8.67 6.48
C ASP A 146 17.71 -8.35 6.49
N THR A 147 16.95 -8.84 5.51
CA THR A 147 15.55 -8.51 5.35
C THR A 147 14.62 -9.52 6.01
N ILE A 148 13.64 -9.02 6.74
CA ILE A 148 12.51 -9.79 7.27
C ILE A 148 11.26 -9.30 6.53
N ALA A 149 10.38 -10.20 6.13
CA ALA A 149 9.16 -9.81 5.45
C ALA A 149 7.92 -10.30 6.17
N ALA A 150 6.89 -9.47 6.19
CA ALA A 150 5.57 -9.80 6.67
C ALA A 150 4.52 -9.24 5.70
N GLY A 151 3.65 -10.14 5.22
CA GLY A 151 2.57 -9.82 4.31
C GLY A 151 1.52 -10.93 4.34
N ASP A 152 0.34 -10.65 3.78
CA ASP A 152 -0.78 -11.58 3.74
C ASP A 152 -0.87 -12.38 2.43
N SER A 153 -0.07 -12.04 1.42
CA SER A 153 -0.16 -12.71 0.13
C SER A 153 0.73 -13.94 0.03
N HIS A 154 0.11 -15.08 -0.28
CA HIS A 154 0.79 -16.34 -0.61
C HIS A 154 1.50 -16.33 -1.98
N ASN A 155 1.39 -15.24 -2.74
CA ASN A 155 1.86 -15.14 -4.12
C ASN A 155 3.27 -14.56 -4.30
N ASP A 156 4.02 -14.36 -3.23
CA ASP A 156 5.42 -13.93 -3.28
C ASP A 156 6.40 -15.04 -2.82
N PRO A 157 6.49 -16.19 -3.52
CA PRO A 157 7.32 -17.31 -3.05
C PRO A 157 8.84 -17.08 -3.18
N VAL A 158 9.28 -15.96 -3.77
CA VAL A 158 10.71 -15.76 -4.13
C VAL A 158 11.34 -14.59 -3.36
N SER A 159 10.57 -13.75 -2.70
CA SER A 159 11.06 -12.50 -2.10
C SER A 159 11.53 -12.63 -0.65
N TYR A 160 11.19 -13.71 0.01
CA TYR A 160 11.32 -13.80 1.45
C TYR A 160 12.17 -14.98 1.89
N THR A 161 13.32 -14.71 2.47
CA THR A 161 14.00 -15.70 3.29
C THR A 161 13.12 -15.95 4.51
N HIS A 162 12.52 -17.13 4.62
CA HIS A 162 11.74 -17.52 5.78
C HIS A 162 12.60 -17.44 7.05
N LEU A 163 12.37 -16.43 7.88
CA LEU A 163 12.77 -16.47 9.26
C LEU A 163 11.55 -16.92 10.08
N THR A 164 11.59 -18.15 10.54
CA THR A 164 10.71 -18.60 11.62
C THR A 164 11.07 -17.77 12.87
N LEU A 165 10.11 -17.01 13.37
CA LEU A 165 10.25 -16.39 14.68
C LEU A 165 10.52 -17.49 15.71
N PRO A 166 11.50 -17.33 16.60
CA PRO A 166 11.67 -18.27 17.69
C PRO A 166 10.42 -18.22 18.58
N THR A 167 9.71 -19.32 18.64
CA THR A 167 8.64 -19.51 19.63
C THR A 167 9.32 -19.54 21.00
N THR A 168 9.18 -18.49 21.76
CA THR A 168 9.50 -18.51 23.18
C THR A 168 8.51 -19.45 23.88
N SER A 169 8.98 -20.59 24.30
CA SER A 169 8.33 -21.47 25.28
C SER A 169 8.43 -20.85 26.67
#